data_cf2525546d34ad7907ac56e61d4c54c2
#
_entry.id   cf2525546d34ad7907ac56e61d4c54c2
#
_cell.length_a   1.000
_cell.length_b   1.000
_cell.length_c   1.000
_cell.angle_alpha   90.00
_cell.angle_beta   90.00
_cell.angle_gamma   90.00
#
_symmetry.space_group_name_H-M   'P 1'
#
loop_
_entity.id
_entity.type
_entity.pdbx_description
1 polymer ?
#
loop_
_entity_poly.entity_id
_entity_poly.type
_entity_poly.pdbx_seq_one_letter_code
_entity_poly.pdbx_strand_id
1 'polypeptide(L)'
;MKQKRIPLVGRQYLVPFILITSLFFLWGFAHAILNVLNKHFQEILDITKTHSAFIQMTMYMGYFIMAIPAGFFISRFGYRRGVVFGLLLYGVGSLLFIPGQHYLSFNLFLFALFVIGCGLTFLETAANPYATELGAKETAASRLNFAQSFNGLGCICAPVLAGLLLFSKDGQTGSGNVALPYICMGVIVLLVALVFSRIKLPEIEHSVEVDEAGNKVGLWSHRLFIFGLISLVCL
;
A
#
# COMPACT_ATOMS: atom_id res chain seq x y z
N MET A 1 -24.27 35.32 -4.99
CA MET A 1 -22.79 35.14 -5.00
C MET A 1 -22.45 33.84 -5.69
N LYS A 2 -21.75 33.82 -6.86
CA LYS A 2 -21.28 32.60 -7.48
C LYS A 2 -20.09 32.10 -6.65
N GLN A 3 -20.30 31.04 -5.90
CA GLN A 3 -19.22 30.36 -5.18
C GLN A 3 -18.17 29.90 -6.22
N LYS A 4 -16.98 30.49 -6.16
CA LYS A 4 -15.86 30.12 -7.05
C LYS A 4 -15.51 28.65 -6.77
N ARG A 5 -15.84 27.75 -7.69
CA ARG A 5 -15.53 26.32 -7.54
C ARG A 5 -14.02 26.16 -7.46
N ILE A 6 -13.53 25.78 -6.30
CA ILE A 6 -12.12 25.46 -6.09
C ILE A 6 -11.86 24.13 -6.82
N PRO A 7 -10.90 24.06 -7.76
CA PRO A 7 -10.59 22.81 -8.45
C PRO A 7 -10.07 21.77 -7.46
N LEU A 8 -10.42 20.51 -7.67
CA LEU A 8 -9.98 19.40 -6.83
C LEU A 8 -8.44 19.32 -6.77
N VAL A 9 -7.80 19.49 -7.93
CA VAL A 9 -6.35 19.49 -8.09
C VAL A 9 -5.93 20.59 -9.06
N GLY A 10 -4.94 21.39 -8.70
CA GLY A 10 -4.35 22.37 -9.62
C GLY A 10 -3.60 21.68 -10.77
N ARG A 11 -3.56 22.32 -11.95
CA ARG A 11 -2.89 21.74 -13.15
C ARG A 11 -1.46 21.29 -12.88
N GLN A 12 -0.74 22.00 -12.03
CA GLN A 12 0.64 21.69 -11.66
C GLN A 12 0.78 20.41 -10.82
N TYR A 13 -0.28 19.99 -10.10
CA TYR A 13 -0.30 18.80 -9.26
C TYR A 13 -1.00 17.61 -9.90
N LEU A 14 -1.50 17.76 -11.15
CA LEU A 14 -2.29 16.71 -11.79
C LEU A 14 -1.49 15.41 -11.96
N VAL A 15 -0.25 15.50 -12.46
CA VAL A 15 0.61 14.32 -12.66
C VAL A 15 0.98 13.65 -11.33
N PRO A 16 1.48 14.37 -10.30
CA PRO A 16 1.66 13.80 -8.98
C PRO A 16 0.40 13.13 -8.40
N PHE A 17 -0.76 13.74 -8.57
CA PHE A 17 -2.02 13.21 -8.06
C PHE A 17 -2.44 11.92 -8.77
N ILE A 18 -2.31 11.83 -10.10
CA ILE A 18 -2.56 10.60 -10.87
C ILE A 18 -1.64 9.48 -10.39
N LEU A 19 -0.34 9.78 -10.21
CA LEU A 19 0.62 8.80 -9.74
C LEU A 19 0.29 8.29 -8.33
N ILE A 20 -0.03 9.20 -7.40
CA ILE A 20 -0.44 8.80 -6.04
C ILE A 20 -1.74 7.98 -6.08
N THR A 21 -2.71 8.39 -6.87
CA THR A 21 -3.97 7.64 -7.04
C THR A 21 -3.72 6.22 -7.57
N SER A 22 -2.74 6.04 -8.46
CA SER A 22 -2.34 4.70 -8.92
C SER A 22 -1.77 3.82 -7.80
N LEU A 23 -1.10 4.41 -6.79
CA LEU A 23 -0.64 3.65 -5.62
C LEU A 23 -1.79 3.14 -4.78
N PHE A 24 -2.86 3.92 -4.63
CA PHE A 24 -4.07 3.45 -3.94
C PHE A 24 -4.71 2.26 -4.66
N PHE A 25 -4.75 2.28 -5.99
CA PHE A 25 -5.21 1.14 -6.78
C PHE A 25 -4.33 -0.10 -6.53
N LEU A 26 -3.02 0.03 -6.64
CA LEU A 26 -2.08 -1.08 -6.40
C LEU A 26 -2.18 -1.63 -4.97
N TRP A 27 -2.39 -0.77 -4.00
CA TRP A 27 -2.58 -1.15 -2.61
C TRP A 27 -3.86 -1.97 -2.40
N GLY A 28 -5.01 -1.48 -2.90
CA GLY A 28 -6.28 -2.24 -2.84
C GLY A 28 -6.20 -3.58 -3.58
N PHE A 29 -5.54 -3.58 -4.74
CA PHE A 29 -5.30 -4.79 -5.51
C PHE A 29 -4.48 -5.83 -4.73
N ALA A 30 -3.38 -5.40 -4.06
CA ALA A 30 -2.52 -6.27 -3.27
C ALA A 30 -3.28 -6.96 -2.12
N HIS A 31 -4.13 -6.21 -1.41
CA HIS A 31 -4.94 -6.77 -0.33
C HIS A 31 -5.98 -7.76 -0.83
N ALA A 32 -6.67 -7.43 -1.90
CA ALA A 32 -7.74 -8.27 -2.42
C ALA A 32 -7.21 -9.55 -3.08
N ILE A 33 -6.09 -9.48 -3.81
CA ILE A 33 -5.48 -10.68 -4.42
C ILE A 33 -4.99 -11.67 -3.37
N LEU A 34 -4.51 -11.18 -2.23
CA LEU A 34 -4.09 -12.03 -1.12
C LEU A 34 -5.23 -12.93 -0.62
N ASN A 35 -6.45 -12.38 -0.51
CA ASN A 35 -7.61 -13.13 -0.06
C ASN A 35 -7.99 -14.25 -1.04
N VAL A 36 -7.89 -13.98 -2.35
CA VAL A 36 -8.17 -14.98 -3.39
C VAL A 36 -7.12 -16.09 -3.38
N LEU A 37 -5.85 -15.71 -3.30
CA LEU A 37 -4.74 -16.66 -3.29
C LEU A 37 -4.65 -17.46 -2.00
N ASN A 38 -5.12 -16.92 -0.88
CA ASN A 38 -5.18 -17.66 0.37
C ASN A 38 -5.99 -18.95 0.22
N LYS A 39 -7.14 -18.90 -0.46
CA LYS A 39 -7.93 -20.10 -0.76
C LYS A 39 -7.17 -21.07 -1.66
N HIS A 40 -6.50 -20.57 -2.68
CA HIS A 40 -5.72 -21.38 -3.60
C HIS A 40 -4.50 -22.03 -2.93
N PHE A 41 -3.84 -21.34 -1.99
CA PHE A 41 -2.77 -21.93 -1.17
C PHE A 41 -3.28 -23.09 -0.30
N GLN A 42 -4.49 -22.99 0.27
CA GLN A 42 -5.09 -24.09 1.03
C GLN A 42 -5.26 -25.34 0.17
N GLU A 43 -5.66 -25.17 -1.09
CA GLU A 43 -5.91 -26.27 -2.01
C GLU A 43 -4.62 -26.91 -2.53
N ILE A 44 -3.59 -26.10 -2.89
CA ILE A 44 -2.33 -26.63 -3.48
C ILE A 44 -1.38 -27.21 -2.44
N LEU A 45 -1.26 -26.54 -1.28
CA LEU A 45 -0.31 -26.93 -0.24
C LEU A 45 -0.93 -27.84 0.82
N ASP A 46 -2.21 -28.21 0.66
CA ASP A 46 -2.99 -29.02 1.62
C ASP A 46 -2.85 -28.52 3.06
N ILE A 47 -2.87 -27.18 3.22
CA ILE A 47 -2.73 -26.54 4.51
C ILE A 47 -4.07 -26.35 5.22
N THR A 48 -4.07 -26.52 6.53
CA THR A 48 -5.27 -26.31 7.35
C THR A 48 -5.67 -24.84 7.36
N LYS A 49 -6.96 -24.56 7.68
CA LYS A 49 -7.45 -23.19 7.87
C LYS A 49 -6.64 -22.39 8.88
N THR A 50 -6.11 -23.06 9.91
CA THR A 50 -5.26 -22.45 10.93
C THR A 50 -3.92 -22.00 10.34
N HIS A 51 -3.26 -22.83 9.51
CA HIS A 51 -2.04 -22.45 8.81
C HIS A 51 -2.30 -21.31 7.81
N SER A 52 -3.44 -21.29 7.17
CA SER A 52 -3.84 -20.20 6.27
C SER A 52 -3.98 -18.86 6.99
N ALA A 53 -4.33 -18.83 8.28
CA ALA A 53 -4.35 -17.61 9.07
C ALA A 53 -2.97 -16.95 9.20
N PHE A 54 -1.87 -17.76 9.21
CA PHE A 54 -0.50 -17.23 9.23
C PHE A 54 -0.18 -16.36 8.01
N ILE A 55 -0.83 -16.59 6.88
CA ILE A 55 -0.65 -15.80 5.64
C ILE A 55 -1.03 -14.33 5.91
N GLN A 56 -2.23 -14.11 6.46
CA GLN A 56 -2.67 -12.76 6.81
C GLN A 56 -1.87 -12.19 7.99
N MET A 57 -1.66 -13.00 9.03
CA MET A 57 -0.87 -12.59 10.19
C MET A 57 0.53 -12.10 9.79
N THR A 58 1.21 -12.79 8.89
CA THR A 58 2.56 -12.43 8.46
C THR A 58 2.58 -11.11 7.71
N MET A 59 1.61 -10.88 6.82
CA MET A 59 1.47 -9.62 6.11
C MET A 59 1.23 -8.46 7.07
N TYR A 60 0.26 -8.60 8.01
CA TYR A 60 -0.01 -7.57 9.02
C TYR A 60 1.12 -7.39 10.03
N MET A 61 1.92 -8.43 10.30
CA MET A 61 3.16 -8.31 11.08
C MET A 61 4.15 -7.36 10.38
N GLY A 62 4.27 -7.44 9.04
CA GLY A 62 5.06 -6.50 8.25
C GLY A 62 4.57 -5.05 8.44
N TYR A 63 3.26 -4.83 8.42
CA TYR A 63 2.66 -3.53 8.72
C TYR A 63 3.01 -3.05 10.13
N PHE A 64 2.84 -3.89 11.12
CA PHE A 64 3.08 -3.55 12.52
C PHE A 64 4.55 -3.17 12.77
N ILE A 65 5.48 -3.99 12.31
CA ILE A 65 6.91 -3.79 12.52
C ILE A 65 7.40 -2.54 11.77
N MET A 66 6.89 -2.32 10.54
CA MET A 66 7.38 -1.24 9.66
C MET A 66 6.66 0.10 9.88
N ALA A 67 5.59 0.17 10.65
CA ALA A 67 4.82 1.41 10.85
C ALA A 67 5.69 2.56 11.37
N ILE A 68 6.45 2.33 12.44
CA ILE A 68 7.34 3.35 13.03
C ILE A 68 8.57 3.62 12.15
N PRO A 69 9.32 2.60 11.67
CA PRO A 69 10.44 2.80 10.76
C PRO A 69 10.07 3.56 9.48
N ALA A 70 8.90 3.25 8.88
CA ALA A 70 8.43 3.93 7.67
C ALA A 70 8.16 5.42 7.93
N GLY A 71 7.47 5.76 9.02
CA GLY A 71 7.24 7.14 9.41
C GLY A 71 8.54 7.90 9.63
N PHE A 72 9.49 7.31 10.36
CA PHE A 72 10.80 7.91 10.60
C PHE A 72 11.62 8.07 9.30
N PHE A 73 11.59 7.08 8.42
CA PHE A 73 12.26 7.17 7.13
C PHE A 73 11.70 8.30 6.27
N ILE A 74 10.36 8.37 6.16
CA ILE A 74 9.68 9.38 5.35
C ILE A 74 9.93 10.79 5.90
N SER A 75 9.90 10.97 7.23
CA SER A 75 10.19 12.27 7.85
C SER A 75 11.61 12.74 7.60
N ARG A 76 12.58 11.81 7.49
CA ARG A 76 14.00 12.15 7.27
C ARG A 76 14.37 12.30 5.80
N PHE A 77 13.82 11.45 4.92
CA PHE A 77 14.23 11.33 3.52
C PHE A 77 13.20 11.86 2.52
N GLY A 78 12.01 12.25 3.00
CA GLY A 78 10.91 12.77 2.19
C GLY A 78 10.00 11.69 1.62
N TYR A 79 8.81 12.11 1.20
CA TYR A 79 7.74 11.23 0.71
C TYR A 79 8.14 10.46 -0.55
N ARG A 80 8.81 11.12 -1.50
CA ARG A 80 9.23 10.49 -2.77
C ARG A 80 10.11 9.27 -2.53
N ARG A 81 11.14 9.40 -1.67
CA ARG A 81 12.04 8.29 -1.35
C ARG A 81 11.32 7.19 -0.59
N GLY A 82 10.40 7.56 0.31
CA GLY A 82 9.55 6.61 1.01
C GLY A 82 8.71 5.77 0.05
N VAL A 83 8.04 6.41 -0.92
CA VAL A 83 7.25 5.72 -1.96
C VAL A 83 8.12 4.79 -2.81
N VAL A 84 9.26 5.27 -3.31
CA VAL A 84 10.16 4.44 -4.13
C VAL A 84 10.67 3.24 -3.34
N PHE A 85 11.05 3.43 -2.07
CA PHE A 85 11.51 2.33 -1.22
C PHE A 85 10.40 1.32 -0.94
N GLY A 86 9.18 1.80 -0.66
CA GLY A 86 8.01 0.93 -0.49
C GLY A 86 7.68 0.11 -1.74
N LEU A 87 7.72 0.74 -2.93
CA LEU A 87 7.52 0.05 -4.20
C LEU A 87 8.62 -0.99 -4.49
N LEU A 88 9.87 -0.70 -4.14
CA LEU A 88 10.97 -1.67 -4.29
C LEU A 88 10.77 -2.88 -3.38
N LEU A 89 10.43 -2.66 -2.10
CA LEU A 89 10.11 -3.75 -1.18
C LEU A 89 8.94 -4.59 -1.69
N TYR A 90 7.87 -3.94 -2.14
CA TYR A 90 6.71 -4.62 -2.69
C TYR A 90 7.10 -5.45 -3.94
N GLY A 91 7.83 -4.85 -4.88
CA GLY A 91 8.27 -5.53 -6.10
C GLY A 91 9.18 -6.73 -5.81
N VAL A 92 10.18 -6.56 -4.94
CA VAL A 92 11.08 -7.64 -4.49
C VAL A 92 10.28 -8.74 -3.79
N GLY A 93 9.39 -8.39 -2.84
CA GLY A 93 8.53 -9.35 -2.18
C GLY A 93 7.67 -10.14 -3.16
N SER A 94 7.11 -9.49 -4.19
CA SER A 94 6.34 -10.17 -5.24
C SER A 94 7.19 -11.13 -6.08
N LEU A 95 8.43 -10.77 -6.39
CA LEU A 95 9.34 -11.65 -7.13
C LEU A 95 9.84 -12.85 -6.30
N LEU A 96 9.85 -12.75 -4.96
CA LEU A 96 10.17 -13.87 -4.08
C LEU A 96 9.16 -15.03 -4.16
N PHE A 97 7.98 -14.81 -4.77
CA PHE A 97 7.05 -15.89 -5.08
C PHE A 97 7.61 -16.87 -6.11
N ILE A 98 8.54 -16.47 -6.99
CA ILE A 98 9.19 -17.35 -7.97
C ILE A 98 9.94 -18.50 -7.28
N PRO A 99 10.94 -18.23 -6.41
CA PRO A 99 11.60 -19.31 -5.69
C PRO A 99 10.65 -20.02 -4.71
N GLY A 100 9.68 -19.31 -4.12
CA GLY A 100 8.65 -19.89 -3.26
C GLY A 100 7.89 -21.02 -3.95
N GLN A 101 7.47 -20.80 -5.19
CA GLN A 101 6.80 -21.81 -6.00
C GLN A 101 7.74 -22.91 -6.47
N HIS A 102 8.99 -22.58 -6.84
CA HIS A 102 9.96 -23.58 -7.30
C HIS A 102 10.28 -24.62 -6.21
N TYR A 103 10.44 -24.14 -4.97
CA TYR A 103 10.74 -25.01 -3.82
C TYR A 103 9.49 -25.50 -3.07
N LEU A 104 8.29 -25.11 -3.49
CA LEU A 104 7.01 -25.38 -2.80
C LEU A 104 7.08 -25.10 -1.29
N SER A 105 7.80 -24.05 -0.91
CA SER A 105 8.09 -23.72 0.48
C SER A 105 7.10 -22.70 1.04
N PHE A 106 6.24 -23.15 1.95
CA PHE A 106 5.30 -22.28 2.66
C PHE A 106 5.98 -21.13 3.39
N ASN A 107 7.11 -21.40 4.05
CA ASN A 107 7.87 -20.38 4.77
C ASN A 107 8.41 -19.28 3.85
N LEU A 108 8.78 -19.62 2.62
CA LEU A 108 9.26 -18.68 1.63
C LEU A 108 8.12 -17.79 1.12
N PHE A 109 6.91 -18.34 0.96
CA PHE A 109 5.72 -17.56 0.68
C PHE A 109 5.38 -16.60 1.83
N LEU A 110 5.45 -17.04 3.07
CA LEU A 110 5.23 -16.18 4.24
C LEU A 110 6.24 -15.03 4.26
N PHE A 111 7.53 -15.32 4.04
CA PHE A 111 8.57 -14.31 3.99
C PHE A 111 8.34 -13.29 2.86
N ALA A 112 7.94 -13.74 1.68
CA ALA A 112 7.58 -12.89 0.55
C ALA A 112 6.43 -11.94 0.93
N LEU A 113 5.38 -12.45 1.56
CA LEU A 113 4.24 -11.65 2.04
C LEU A 113 4.63 -10.66 3.14
N PHE A 114 5.54 -11.04 4.04
CA PHE A 114 6.08 -10.13 5.03
C PHE A 114 6.78 -8.93 4.36
N VAL A 115 7.62 -9.20 3.36
CA VAL A 115 8.32 -8.14 2.61
C VAL A 115 7.34 -7.24 1.85
N ILE A 116 6.29 -7.83 1.25
CA ILE A 116 5.20 -7.07 0.62
C ILE A 116 4.51 -6.18 1.66
N GLY A 117 4.14 -6.72 2.82
CA GLY A 117 3.53 -5.97 3.92
C GLY A 117 4.38 -4.79 4.37
N CYS A 118 5.69 -4.98 4.51
CA CYS A 118 6.63 -3.89 4.78
C CYS A 118 6.56 -2.80 3.70
N GLY A 119 6.57 -3.19 2.42
CA GLY A 119 6.48 -2.25 1.30
C GLY A 119 5.17 -1.46 1.29
N LEU A 120 4.05 -2.14 1.49
CA LEU A 120 2.72 -1.52 1.54
C LEU A 120 2.61 -0.52 2.69
N THR A 121 3.24 -0.78 3.84
CA THR A 121 3.29 0.16 4.97
C THR A 121 3.93 1.49 4.57
N PHE A 122 5.07 1.43 3.85
CA PHE A 122 5.71 2.65 3.33
C PHE A 122 4.81 3.41 2.36
N LEU A 123 4.12 2.68 1.47
CA LEU A 123 3.22 3.30 0.50
C LEU A 123 2.04 3.98 1.18
N GLU A 124 1.41 3.33 2.15
CA GLU A 124 0.26 3.87 2.88
C GLU A 124 0.66 5.08 3.72
N THR A 125 1.77 4.98 4.46
CA THR A 125 2.28 6.07 5.30
C THR A 125 2.66 7.31 4.47
N ALA A 126 3.11 7.11 3.22
CA ALA A 126 3.47 8.22 2.33
C ALA A 126 2.26 8.75 1.53
N ALA A 127 1.44 7.87 0.96
CA ALA A 127 0.42 8.26 -0.02
C ALA A 127 -0.76 9.02 0.61
N ASN A 128 -1.19 8.65 1.82
CA ASN A 128 -2.30 9.31 2.50
C ASN A 128 -2.04 10.80 2.77
N PRO A 129 -0.96 11.19 3.48
CA PRO A 129 -0.67 12.60 3.70
C PRO A 129 -0.37 13.33 2.39
N TYR A 130 0.33 12.67 1.46
CA TYR A 130 0.68 13.28 0.19
C TYR A 130 -0.54 13.64 -0.64
N ALA A 131 -1.55 12.77 -0.72
CA ALA A 131 -2.80 13.05 -1.42
C ALA A 131 -3.53 14.28 -0.86
N THR A 132 -3.47 14.50 0.45
CA THR A 132 -4.11 15.65 1.11
C THR A 132 -3.38 16.96 0.87
N GLU A 133 -2.07 16.93 0.62
CA GLU A 133 -1.25 18.14 0.44
C GLU A 133 -1.13 18.61 -1.03
N LEU A 134 -1.59 17.80 -2.01
CA LEU A 134 -1.52 18.13 -3.44
C LEU A 134 -2.56 19.16 -3.89
N GLY A 135 -2.76 20.25 -3.15
CA GLY A 135 -3.67 21.34 -3.54
C GLY A 135 -4.25 22.12 -2.37
N ALA A 136 -5.39 22.77 -2.58
CA ALA A 136 -6.02 23.59 -1.55
C ALA A 136 -6.49 22.78 -0.35
N LYS A 137 -6.32 23.30 0.87
CA LYS A 137 -6.71 22.62 2.13
C LYS A 137 -8.21 22.27 2.17
N GLU A 138 -9.04 23.14 1.60
CA GLU A 138 -10.50 22.97 1.54
C GLU A 138 -10.94 21.73 0.75
N THR A 139 -10.13 21.27 -0.20
CA THR A 139 -10.42 20.08 -1.03
C THR A 139 -9.61 18.84 -0.63
N ALA A 140 -8.85 18.90 0.48
CA ALA A 140 -7.99 17.79 0.92
C ALA A 140 -8.75 16.48 1.13
N ALA A 141 -9.86 16.53 1.88
CA ALA A 141 -10.71 15.35 2.11
C ALA A 141 -11.30 14.78 0.81
N SER A 142 -11.71 15.66 -0.12
CA SER A 142 -12.25 15.21 -1.41
C SER A 142 -11.18 14.53 -2.28
N ARG A 143 -9.93 15.00 -2.24
CA ARG A 143 -8.80 14.34 -2.91
C ARG A 143 -8.50 12.97 -2.35
N LEU A 144 -8.47 12.87 -1.01
CA LEU A 144 -8.24 11.60 -0.35
C LEU A 144 -9.35 10.59 -0.67
N ASN A 145 -10.62 11.01 -0.57
CA ASN A 145 -11.77 10.17 -0.90
C ASN A 145 -11.74 9.71 -2.37
N PHE A 146 -11.36 10.60 -3.29
CA PHE A 146 -11.18 10.24 -4.69
C PHE A 146 -10.07 9.20 -4.87
N ALA A 147 -8.92 9.37 -4.24
CA ALA A 147 -7.83 8.39 -4.27
C ALA A 147 -8.26 7.05 -3.66
N GLN A 148 -8.98 7.07 -2.53
CA GLN A 148 -9.53 5.86 -1.90
C GLN A 148 -10.54 5.11 -2.78
N SER A 149 -11.28 5.80 -3.65
CA SER A 149 -12.17 5.11 -4.60
C SER A 149 -11.39 4.23 -5.59
N PHE A 150 -10.17 4.60 -5.94
CA PHE A 150 -9.28 3.76 -6.76
C PHE A 150 -8.74 2.55 -5.97
N ASN A 151 -8.57 2.68 -4.66
CA ASN A 151 -8.29 1.52 -3.80
C ASN A 151 -9.44 0.50 -3.89
N GLY A 152 -10.69 0.96 -3.74
CA GLY A 152 -11.88 0.12 -3.93
C GLY A 152 -11.95 -0.52 -5.33
N LEU A 153 -11.59 0.23 -6.37
CA LEU A 153 -11.51 -0.32 -7.74
C LEU A 153 -10.44 -1.43 -7.83
N GLY A 154 -9.28 -1.25 -7.20
CA GLY A 154 -8.25 -2.29 -7.09
C GLY A 154 -8.77 -3.56 -6.42
N CYS A 155 -9.54 -3.41 -5.35
CA CYS A 155 -10.18 -4.53 -4.65
C CYS A 155 -11.18 -5.31 -5.52
N ILE A 156 -11.87 -4.63 -6.44
CA ILE A 156 -12.80 -5.27 -7.38
C ILE A 156 -12.03 -5.96 -8.52
N CYS A 157 -11.01 -5.31 -9.06
CA CYS A 157 -10.23 -5.84 -10.19
C CYS A 157 -9.41 -7.08 -9.82
N ALA A 158 -8.91 -7.16 -8.58
CA ALA A 158 -8.01 -8.23 -8.17
C ALA A 158 -8.66 -9.63 -8.23
N PRO A 159 -9.86 -9.89 -7.68
CA PRO A 159 -10.52 -11.19 -7.80
C PRO A 159 -10.83 -11.56 -9.25
N VAL A 160 -11.21 -10.58 -10.09
CA VAL A 160 -11.52 -10.81 -11.51
C VAL A 160 -10.27 -11.27 -12.25
N LEU A 161 -9.17 -10.54 -12.10
CA LEU A 161 -7.89 -10.89 -12.73
C LEU A 161 -7.31 -12.20 -12.19
N ALA A 162 -7.39 -12.41 -10.87
CA ALA A 162 -6.97 -13.68 -10.27
C ALA A 162 -7.81 -14.85 -10.80
N GLY A 163 -9.13 -14.67 -10.94
CA GLY A 163 -10.01 -15.65 -11.52
C GLY A 163 -9.62 -16.01 -12.95
N LEU A 164 -9.33 -15.02 -13.78
CA LEU A 164 -8.91 -15.22 -15.17
C LEU A 164 -7.53 -15.90 -15.30
N LEU A 165 -6.61 -15.64 -14.36
CA LEU A 165 -5.26 -16.18 -14.39
C LEU A 165 -5.11 -17.58 -13.75
N LEU A 166 -5.93 -17.87 -12.72
CA LEU A 166 -5.83 -19.09 -11.92
C LEU A 166 -6.79 -20.18 -12.37
N PHE A 167 -7.98 -19.81 -12.85
CA PHE A 167 -8.98 -20.78 -13.30
C PHE A 167 -8.91 -20.91 -14.82
N SER A 168 -8.25 -21.95 -15.30
CA SER A 168 -8.25 -22.32 -16.72
C SER A 168 -9.64 -22.75 -17.17
N LYS A 169 -9.93 -22.67 -18.49
CA LYS A 169 -11.24 -22.93 -19.11
C LYS A 169 -11.86 -24.31 -18.83
N ASP A 170 -11.11 -25.25 -18.28
CA ASP A 170 -11.59 -26.64 -18.08
C ASP A 170 -12.07 -26.95 -16.65
N GLY A 171 -12.23 -25.95 -15.78
CA GLY A 171 -12.80 -26.15 -14.43
C GLY A 171 -11.98 -27.07 -13.51
N GLN A 172 -10.88 -27.62 -13.99
CA GLN A 172 -9.94 -28.34 -13.16
C GLN A 172 -9.05 -27.32 -12.47
N THR A 173 -8.98 -27.39 -11.15
CA THR A 173 -7.92 -26.79 -10.32
C THR A 173 -6.57 -27.41 -10.73
N GLY A 174 -6.20 -27.18 -11.98
CA GLY A 174 -4.90 -27.58 -12.51
C GLY A 174 -3.83 -26.72 -11.85
N SER A 175 -2.66 -27.26 -11.65
CA SER A 175 -1.39 -26.68 -11.20
C SER A 175 -1.24 -25.16 -11.50
N GLY A 176 -2.17 -24.35 -10.97
CA GLY A 176 -2.20 -22.92 -11.20
C GLY A 176 -0.90 -22.33 -10.71
N ASN A 177 -0.21 -21.64 -11.59
CA ASN A 177 1.03 -20.96 -11.27
C ASN A 177 0.75 -19.81 -10.30
N VAL A 178 0.81 -20.10 -8.98
CA VAL A 178 0.55 -19.14 -7.90
C VAL A 178 1.47 -17.91 -8.02
N ALA A 179 2.69 -18.11 -8.53
CA ALA A 179 3.63 -17.02 -8.69
C ALA A 179 3.25 -16.06 -9.84
N LEU A 180 2.50 -16.51 -10.84
CA LEU A 180 2.20 -15.71 -12.01
C LEU A 180 1.50 -14.37 -11.68
N PRO A 181 0.42 -14.31 -10.88
CA PRO A 181 -0.19 -13.04 -10.49
C PRO A 181 0.78 -12.12 -9.74
N TYR A 182 1.61 -12.69 -8.86
CA TYR A 182 2.60 -11.90 -8.11
C TYR A 182 3.75 -11.43 -8.98
N ILE A 183 4.20 -12.21 -9.96
CA ILE A 183 5.22 -11.80 -10.93
C ILE A 183 4.69 -10.61 -11.75
N CYS A 184 3.48 -10.72 -12.29
CA CYS A 184 2.84 -9.63 -13.03
C CYS A 184 2.76 -8.36 -12.16
N MET A 185 2.31 -8.49 -10.92
CA MET A 185 2.26 -7.40 -9.95
C MET A 185 3.65 -6.83 -9.67
N GLY A 186 4.64 -7.69 -9.40
CA GLY A 186 6.01 -7.26 -9.13
C GLY A 186 6.60 -6.45 -10.27
N VAL A 187 6.39 -6.88 -11.51
CA VAL A 187 6.86 -6.15 -12.71
C VAL A 187 6.15 -4.79 -12.81
N ILE A 188 4.83 -4.74 -12.67
CA ILE A 188 4.06 -3.49 -12.71
C ILE A 188 4.55 -2.52 -11.64
N VAL A 189 4.69 -3.00 -10.40
CA VAL A 189 5.12 -2.20 -9.26
C VAL A 189 6.55 -1.66 -9.45
N LEU A 190 7.46 -2.46 -9.98
CA LEU A 190 8.83 -2.02 -10.28
C LEU A 190 8.87 -1.00 -11.41
N LEU A 191 8.03 -1.13 -12.42
CA LEU A 191 7.87 -0.11 -13.47
C LEU A 191 7.34 1.20 -12.88
N VAL A 192 6.35 1.13 -12.00
CA VAL A 192 5.84 2.31 -11.27
C VAL A 192 6.94 2.91 -10.39
N ALA A 193 7.75 2.10 -9.70
CA ALA A 193 8.91 2.56 -8.94
C ALA A 193 9.91 3.34 -9.81
N LEU A 194 10.18 2.83 -11.01
CA LEU A 194 11.05 3.51 -11.99
C LEU A 194 10.46 4.88 -12.37
N VAL A 195 9.17 4.96 -12.65
CA VAL A 195 8.49 6.22 -12.99
C VAL A 195 8.60 7.20 -11.82
N PHE A 196 8.29 6.78 -10.59
CA PHE A 196 8.42 7.61 -9.39
C PHE A 196 9.86 8.07 -9.15
N SER A 197 10.86 7.23 -9.46
CA SER A 197 12.27 7.60 -9.34
C SER A 197 12.72 8.68 -10.31
N ARG A 198 12.03 8.84 -11.46
CA ARG A 198 12.36 9.81 -12.50
C ARG A 198 11.59 11.12 -12.38
N ILE A 199 10.40 11.10 -11.82
CA ILE A 199 9.54 12.30 -11.70
C ILE A 199 9.94 13.07 -10.44
N LYS A 200 10.09 14.40 -10.61
CA LYS A 200 10.24 15.32 -9.47
C LYS A 200 8.87 15.55 -8.86
N LEU A 201 8.60 14.91 -7.76
CA LEU A 201 7.42 15.18 -6.95
C LEU A 201 7.68 16.44 -6.10
N PRO A 202 6.68 17.34 -5.96
CA PRO A 202 6.81 18.46 -5.03
C PRO A 202 7.07 17.90 -3.61
N GLU A 203 8.12 18.35 -2.97
CA GLU A 203 8.38 18.01 -1.57
C GLU A 203 7.39 18.79 -0.70
N ILE A 204 6.77 18.10 0.23
CA ILE A 204 5.89 18.69 1.22
C ILE A 204 6.75 19.03 2.43
N GLU A 205 6.90 20.32 2.70
CA GLU A 205 7.54 20.76 3.93
C GLU A 205 6.64 20.38 5.12
N HIS A 206 7.17 19.54 6.00
CA HIS A 206 6.53 19.31 7.29
C HIS A 206 6.57 20.63 8.07
N SER A 207 5.45 21.31 8.19
CA SER A 207 5.30 22.38 9.17
C SER A 207 5.41 21.75 10.56
N VAL A 208 6.55 21.94 11.19
CA VAL A 208 6.71 21.59 12.60
C VAL A 208 5.82 22.57 13.37
N GLU A 209 4.76 22.07 14.00
CA GLU A 209 3.97 22.89 14.91
C GLU A 209 4.88 23.33 16.07
N VAL A 210 5.04 24.62 16.20
CA VAL A 210 5.73 25.28 17.33
C VAL A 210 4.65 25.91 18.21
N ASP A 211 4.81 25.82 19.51
CA ASP A 211 3.97 26.54 20.47
C ASP A 211 4.23 28.06 20.39
N GLU A 212 3.39 28.85 21.09
CA GLU A 212 3.53 30.33 21.15
C GLU A 212 4.90 30.75 21.71
N ALA A 213 5.64 29.85 22.36
CA ALA A 213 6.97 30.07 22.90
C ALA A 213 8.09 29.61 21.95
N GLY A 214 7.76 29.13 20.73
CA GLY A 214 8.75 28.70 19.74
C GLY A 214 9.32 27.28 19.97
N ASN A 215 8.78 26.52 20.93
CA ASN A 215 9.21 25.16 21.20
C ASN A 215 8.47 24.15 20.30
N LYS A 216 9.16 23.08 19.89
CA LYS A 216 8.53 21.97 19.14
C LYS A 216 7.49 21.29 20.02
N VAL A 217 6.23 21.32 19.59
CA VAL A 217 5.15 20.64 20.30
C VAL A 217 5.30 19.14 20.12
N GLY A 218 5.53 18.41 21.19
CA GLY A 218 5.66 16.95 21.16
C GLY A 218 4.30 16.29 20.91
N LEU A 219 4.29 15.18 20.16
CA LEU A 219 3.09 14.42 19.82
C LEU A 219 2.24 14.05 21.07
N TRP A 220 2.91 13.77 22.19
CA TRP A 220 2.31 13.38 23.46
C TRP A 220 1.65 14.55 24.23
N SER A 221 1.89 15.79 23.83
CA SER A 221 1.23 16.95 24.43
C SER A 221 -0.19 17.17 23.89
N HIS A 222 -0.53 16.56 22.75
CA HIS A 222 -1.85 16.65 22.16
C HIS A 222 -2.82 15.63 22.79
N ARG A 223 -3.70 16.09 23.65
CA ARG A 223 -4.72 15.25 24.31
C ARG A 223 -5.58 14.47 23.30
N LEU A 224 -5.95 15.10 22.18
CA LEU A 224 -6.74 14.47 21.13
C LEU A 224 -5.98 13.29 20.47
N PHE A 225 -4.66 13.38 20.32
CA PHE A 225 -3.83 12.28 19.81
C PHE A 225 -3.85 11.09 20.77
N ILE A 226 -3.71 11.33 22.08
CA ILE A 226 -3.74 10.30 23.11
C ILE A 226 -5.11 9.60 23.14
N PHE A 227 -6.20 10.38 23.11
CA PHE A 227 -7.56 9.83 23.06
C PHE A 227 -7.83 9.03 21.78
N GLY A 228 -7.34 9.51 20.62
CA GLY A 228 -7.39 8.78 19.36
C GLY A 228 -6.65 7.45 19.42
N LEU A 229 -5.45 7.43 20.00
CA LEU A 229 -4.66 6.21 20.19
C LEU A 229 -5.35 5.21 21.11
N ILE A 230 -5.89 5.67 22.23
CA ILE A 230 -6.65 4.82 23.18
C ILE A 230 -7.90 4.25 22.51
N SER A 231 -8.65 5.07 21.78
CA SER A 231 -9.83 4.62 21.03
C SER A 231 -9.49 3.54 20.00
N LEU A 232 -8.34 3.66 19.33
CA LEU A 232 -7.90 2.69 18.33
C LEU A 232 -7.46 1.36 18.94
N VAL A 233 -7.00 1.36 20.18
CA VAL A 233 -6.62 0.14 20.93
C VAL A 233 -7.84 -0.56 21.54
N CYS A 234 -8.91 0.20 21.80
CA CYS A 234 -10.16 -0.32 22.40
C CYS A 234 -11.17 -0.83 21.36
N LEU A 235 -10.92 -0.66 20.06
CA LEU A 235 -11.71 -1.20 18.95
C LEU A 235 -11.17 -2.54 18.48
#